data_7e0d60006c83325389ff6ad7bcbef49b
#
_entry.id   7e0d60006c83325389ff6ad7bcbef49b
#
_cell.length_a   1.000
_cell.length_b   1.000
_cell.length_c   1.000
_cell.angle_alpha   90.00
_cell.angle_beta   90.00
_cell.angle_gamma   90.00
#
_symmetry.space_group_name_H-M   'P 1'
#
loop_
_entity.id
_entity.type
_entity.pdbx_description
1 polymer ?
#
loop_
_entity_poly.entity_id
_entity_poly.type
_entity_poly.pdbx_seq_one_letter_code
_entity_poly.pdbx_strand_id
1 'polypeptide(L)'
;VNTAKTEIDNKNNALKASKQEKQTKVDNLNSDQKKIQKEIDDMEAELQKIYDSGSRTDGDVYSGQLRWPLTGYGKDWITSPFGYRWHPIWGTYIGHKGVDIGGDYGATIVAAEDGVVVDTNRGCTHNYGKSWSCGCGGGYGITTLYAHCQAINVSIGQHVKRGQAIAEMGSTGSSTGAHVHFEVIINGVPKNPMDYV
;
A
#
# COMPACT_ATOMS: atom_id res chain seq x y z
N VAL A 1 -61.92 -15.31 15.44
CA VAL A 1 -61.62 -13.90 15.05
C VAL A 1 -60.59 -13.29 15.99
N ASN A 2 -60.61 -13.60 17.29
CA ASN A 2 -59.64 -13.04 18.27
C ASN A 2 -58.19 -13.54 18.08
N THR A 3 -57.98 -14.81 17.76
CA THR A 3 -56.66 -15.43 17.60
C THR A 3 -55.88 -14.86 16.41
N ALA A 4 -56.55 -14.62 15.28
CA ALA A 4 -55.90 -14.01 14.08
C ALA A 4 -55.48 -12.56 14.33
N LYS A 5 -56.29 -11.80 15.09
CA LYS A 5 -55.93 -10.40 15.44
C LYS A 5 -54.70 -10.37 16.35
N THR A 6 -54.65 -11.20 17.37
CA THR A 6 -53.47 -11.30 18.28
C THR A 6 -52.22 -11.71 17.54
N GLU A 7 -52.31 -12.62 16.57
CA GLU A 7 -51.15 -13.06 15.74
C GLU A 7 -50.61 -11.91 14.86
N ILE A 8 -51.54 -11.13 14.26
CA ILE A 8 -51.16 -9.94 13.47
C ILE A 8 -50.48 -8.88 14.34
N ASP A 9 -51.02 -8.62 15.53
CA ASP A 9 -50.45 -7.64 16.46
C ASP A 9 -49.08 -8.07 16.93
N ASN A 10 -48.85 -9.36 17.21
CA ASN A 10 -47.53 -9.92 17.56
C ASN A 10 -46.53 -9.78 16.40
N LYS A 11 -46.93 -10.09 15.16
CA LYS A 11 -46.08 -9.93 13.97
C LYS A 11 -45.73 -8.45 13.73
N ASN A 12 -46.67 -7.55 13.91
CA ASN A 12 -46.47 -6.11 13.78
C ASN A 12 -45.48 -5.58 14.81
N ASN A 13 -45.57 -6.04 16.06
CA ASN A 13 -44.65 -5.66 17.13
C ASN A 13 -43.23 -6.20 16.85
N ALA A 14 -43.12 -7.47 16.42
CA ALA A 14 -41.84 -8.05 16.02
C ALA A 14 -41.22 -7.31 14.84
N LEU A 15 -42.01 -6.91 13.84
CA LEU A 15 -41.55 -6.14 12.70
C LEU A 15 -41.06 -4.74 13.10
N LYS A 16 -41.76 -4.07 14.02
CA LYS A 16 -41.32 -2.76 14.56
C LYS A 16 -39.98 -2.90 15.29
N ALA A 17 -39.83 -3.90 16.16
CA ALA A 17 -38.58 -4.17 16.87
C ALA A 17 -37.41 -4.42 15.91
N SER A 18 -37.63 -5.27 14.89
CA SER A 18 -36.63 -5.57 13.85
C SER A 18 -36.23 -4.34 13.03
N LYS A 19 -37.20 -3.46 12.69
CA LYS A 19 -36.92 -2.19 12.01
C LYS A 19 -36.07 -1.28 12.87
N GLN A 20 -36.36 -1.19 14.15
CA GLN A 20 -35.65 -0.33 15.09
C GLN A 20 -34.21 -0.81 15.30
N GLU A 21 -34.01 -2.13 15.44
CA GLU A 21 -32.67 -2.73 15.49
C GLU A 21 -31.85 -2.45 14.23
N LYS A 22 -32.45 -2.62 13.05
CA LYS A 22 -31.78 -2.31 11.77
C LYS A 22 -31.42 -0.84 11.67
N GLN A 23 -32.30 0.07 12.09
CA GLN A 23 -32.02 1.50 12.07
C GLN A 23 -30.85 1.84 13.00
N THR A 24 -30.81 1.29 14.22
CA THR A 24 -29.67 1.48 15.15
C THR A 24 -28.34 0.98 14.55
N LYS A 25 -28.37 -0.16 13.84
CA LYS A 25 -27.17 -0.66 13.13
C LYS A 25 -26.72 0.30 12.02
N VAL A 26 -27.66 0.84 11.26
CA VAL A 26 -27.35 1.85 10.22
C VAL A 26 -26.74 3.11 10.82
N ASP A 27 -27.33 3.60 11.94
CA ASP A 27 -26.82 4.81 12.61
C ASP A 27 -25.41 4.61 13.18
N ASN A 28 -25.14 3.42 13.74
CA ASN A 28 -23.80 3.06 14.21
C ASN A 28 -22.78 2.97 13.06
N LEU A 29 -23.15 2.31 11.93
CA LEU A 29 -22.29 2.24 10.73
C LEU A 29 -21.98 3.63 10.18
N ASN A 30 -22.97 4.52 10.10
CA ASN A 30 -22.75 5.90 9.68
C ASN A 30 -21.83 6.68 10.61
N SER A 31 -21.91 6.41 11.93
CA SER A 31 -21.00 7.01 12.92
C SER A 31 -19.56 6.51 12.75
N ASP A 32 -19.39 5.20 12.55
CA ASP A 32 -18.08 4.60 12.33
C ASP A 32 -17.46 5.04 11.01
N GLN A 33 -18.27 5.16 9.95
CA GLN A 33 -17.82 5.71 8.67
C GLN A 33 -17.30 7.15 8.82
N LYS A 34 -17.98 8.00 9.60
CA LYS A 34 -17.52 9.37 9.87
C LYS A 34 -16.21 9.39 10.66
N LYS A 35 -16.01 8.47 11.61
CA LYS A 35 -14.75 8.37 12.36
C LYS A 35 -13.59 7.97 11.45
N ILE A 36 -13.81 6.94 10.63
CA ILE A 36 -12.82 6.46 9.67
C ILE A 36 -12.46 7.56 8.67
N GLN A 37 -13.46 8.30 8.15
CA GLN A 37 -13.20 9.41 7.22
C GLN A 37 -12.34 10.49 7.89
N LYS A 38 -12.63 10.83 9.15
CA LYS A 38 -11.82 11.80 9.89
C LYS A 38 -10.39 11.30 10.10
N GLU A 39 -10.19 10.02 10.41
CA GLU A 39 -8.85 9.43 10.54
C GLU A 39 -8.08 9.49 9.22
N ILE A 40 -8.76 9.27 8.09
CA ILE A 40 -8.20 9.42 6.74
C ILE A 40 -7.78 10.87 6.50
N ASP A 41 -8.67 11.83 6.77
CA ASP A 41 -8.39 13.26 6.57
C ASP A 41 -7.21 13.72 7.45
N ASP A 42 -7.14 13.26 8.71
CA ASP A 42 -6.06 13.56 9.65
C ASP A 42 -4.71 12.95 9.17
N MET A 43 -4.73 11.71 8.65
CA MET A 43 -3.54 11.06 8.06
C MET A 43 -3.09 11.75 6.77
N GLU A 44 -4.01 12.15 5.91
CA GLU A 44 -3.68 12.92 4.69
C GLU A 44 -3.03 14.26 5.03
N ALA A 45 -3.54 14.95 6.08
CA ALA A 45 -2.95 16.19 6.55
C ALA A 45 -1.56 16.00 7.17
N GLU A 46 -1.31 14.87 7.84
CA GLU A 46 0.01 14.53 8.37
C GLU A 46 0.99 14.18 7.24
N LEU A 47 0.55 13.40 6.26
CA LEU A 47 1.30 13.12 5.04
C LEU A 47 1.68 14.43 4.32
N GLN A 48 0.74 15.36 4.17
CA GLN A 48 1.00 16.64 3.53
C GLN A 48 2.07 17.45 4.31
N LYS A 49 2.04 17.42 5.65
CA LYS A 49 3.10 18.06 6.47
C LYS A 49 4.46 17.40 6.26
N ILE A 50 4.51 16.07 6.12
CA ILE A 50 5.75 15.33 5.84
C ILE A 50 6.27 15.74 4.45
N TYR A 51 5.40 15.80 3.44
CA TYR A 51 5.75 16.31 2.10
C TYR A 51 6.24 17.75 2.13
N ASP A 52 5.57 18.63 2.87
CA ASP A 52 5.93 20.06 2.98
C ASP A 52 7.21 20.25 3.80
N SER A 53 7.44 19.45 4.84
CA SER A 53 8.67 19.49 5.66
C SER A 53 9.87 18.83 4.96
N GLY A 54 9.62 17.91 4.03
CA GLY A 54 10.58 17.35 3.10
C GLY A 54 10.98 18.33 1.99
N SER A 55 10.55 19.59 2.11
CA SER A 55 10.78 20.67 1.17
C SER A 55 12.24 20.79 0.76
N ARG A 56 12.45 20.45 -0.50
CA ARG A 56 13.51 20.87 -1.43
C ARG A 56 14.80 21.41 -0.80
N THR A 57 15.82 20.60 -0.79
CA THR A 57 17.13 21.14 -1.12
C THR A 57 17.14 21.38 -2.63
N ASP A 58 17.45 22.59 -3.09
CA ASP A 58 17.63 22.93 -4.51
C ASP A 58 18.56 21.88 -5.16
N GLY A 59 18.00 20.96 -5.90
CA GLY A 59 18.75 19.89 -6.56
C GLY A 59 18.02 18.56 -6.74
N ASP A 60 16.94 18.30 -5.99
CA ASP A 60 16.19 17.03 -6.08
C ASP A 60 15.16 17.09 -7.24
N VAL A 61 15.63 17.08 -8.47
CA VAL A 61 14.79 17.04 -9.67
C VAL A 61 14.69 15.59 -10.14
N TYR A 62 13.47 15.05 -10.20
CA TYR A 62 13.24 13.78 -10.88
C TYR A 62 13.79 13.84 -12.30
N SER A 63 14.76 12.97 -12.61
CA SER A 63 15.48 12.96 -13.88
C SER A 63 14.67 12.38 -15.05
N GLY A 64 13.42 11.96 -14.79
CA GLY A 64 12.57 11.26 -15.77
C GLY A 64 12.83 9.75 -15.84
N GLN A 65 13.85 9.24 -15.19
CA GLN A 65 14.18 7.82 -15.13
C GLN A 65 14.57 7.40 -13.71
N LEU A 66 13.83 6.45 -13.14
CA LEU A 66 14.12 5.86 -11.84
C LEU A 66 15.31 4.89 -11.94
N ARG A 67 16.05 4.74 -10.84
CA ARG A 67 17.05 3.70 -10.70
C ARG A 67 16.37 2.34 -10.48
N TRP A 68 16.94 1.29 -11.09
CA TRP A 68 16.58 -0.08 -10.75
C TRP A 68 16.78 -0.37 -9.25
N PRO A 69 15.79 -0.98 -8.56
CA PRO A 69 15.77 -1.06 -7.09
C PRO A 69 16.73 -2.08 -6.48
N LEU A 70 17.39 -2.91 -7.31
CA LEU A 70 18.31 -3.94 -6.85
C LEU A 70 19.70 -3.76 -7.44
N THR A 71 20.73 -3.99 -6.63
CA THR A 71 22.11 -4.02 -7.08
C THR A 71 22.53 -5.45 -7.38
N GLY A 72 23.09 -5.70 -8.56
CA GLY A 72 23.55 -7.03 -8.98
C GLY A 72 22.50 -7.92 -9.64
N TYR A 73 21.25 -7.46 -9.72
CA TYR A 73 20.14 -8.18 -10.34
C TYR A 73 19.52 -7.31 -11.43
N GLY A 74 19.50 -7.78 -12.66
CA GLY A 74 18.96 -7.04 -13.81
C GLY A 74 17.49 -7.34 -14.12
N LYS A 75 17.03 -6.88 -15.27
CA LYS A 75 15.66 -7.10 -15.76
C LYS A 75 15.33 -8.57 -16.03
N ASP A 76 16.35 -9.40 -16.24
CA ASP A 76 16.19 -10.86 -16.43
C ASP A 76 15.74 -11.59 -15.16
N TRP A 77 15.79 -10.92 -14.01
CA TRP A 77 15.33 -11.44 -12.72
C TRP A 77 13.86 -11.11 -12.42
N ILE A 78 13.12 -10.52 -13.37
CA ILE A 78 11.68 -10.31 -13.21
C ILE A 78 10.98 -11.67 -13.19
N THR A 79 10.37 -11.99 -12.06
CA THR A 79 9.60 -13.23 -11.84
C THR A 79 8.13 -13.06 -12.11
N SER A 80 7.62 -11.82 -12.03
CA SER A 80 6.23 -11.52 -12.32
C SER A 80 6.06 -10.06 -12.80
N PRO A 81 5.49 -9.85 -14.02
CA PRO A 81 5.31 -8.52 -14.58
C PRO A 81 4.12 -7.78 -13.98
N PHE A 82 4.07 -6.46 -14.22
CA PHE A 82 2.91 -5.61 -13.97
C PHE A 82 1.70 -6.02 -14.83
N GLY A 83 0.49 -5.84 -14.29
CA GLY A 83 -0.76 -6.06 -15.01
C GLY A 83 -1.49 -7.33 -14.56
N TYR A 84 -2.50 -7.73 -15.34
CA TYR A 84 -3.33 -8.89 -14.98
C TYR A 84 -2.59 -10.21 -15.18
N ARG A 85 -2.57 -11.04 -14.13
CA ARG A 85 -1.95 -12.37 -14.12
C ARG A 85 -2.69 -13.36 -13.23
N TRP A 86 -2.41 -14.65 -13.40
CA TRP A 86 -2.79 -15.66 -12.41
C TRP A 86 -1.95 -15.49 -11.14
N HIS A 87 -2.63 -15.30 -10.01
CA HIS A 87 -1.92 -15.16 -8.72
C HIS A 87 -1.34 -16.52 -8.29
N PRO A 88 -0.03 -16.62 -7.99
CA PRO A 88 0.63 -17.91 -7.75
C PRO A 88 0.13 -18.64 -6.50
N ILE A 89 -0.38 -17.90 -5.50
CA ILE A 89 -0.88 -18.48 -4.24
C ILE A 89 -2.39 -18.72 -4.32
N TRP A 90 -3.16 -17.76 -4.83
CA TRP A 90 -4.63 -17.82 -4.78
C TRP A 90 -5.27 -18.46 -6.02
N GLY A 91 -4.49 -18.68 -7.08
CA GLY A 91 -4.99 -19.28 -8.32
C GLY A 91 -6.14 -18.48 -8.98
N THR A 92 -6.18 -17.17 -8.74
CA THR A 92 -7.19 -16.25 -9.29
C THR A 92 -6.54 -15.27 -10.27
N TYR A 93 -7.28 -14.80 -11.25
CA TYR A 93 -6.81 -13.82 -12.22
C TYR A 93 -7.01 -12.42 -11.66
N ILE A 94 -5.90 -11.78 -11.23
CA ILE A 94 -5.93 -10.47 -10.55
C ILE A 94 -4.88 -9.52 -11.13
N GLY A 95 -5.11 -8.22 -10.92
CA GLY A 95 -4.15 -7.17 -11.29
C GLY A 95 -2.95 -7.16 -10.35
N HIS A 96 -1.76 -7.12 -10.92
CA HIS A 96 -0.48 -6.94 -10.23
C HIS A 96 -0.06 -5.47 -10.36
N LYS A 97 0.09 -4.78 -9.24
CA LYS A 97 0.30 -3.32 -9.20
C LYS A 97 1.76 -2.90 -9.40
N GLY A 98 2.69 -3.86 -9.40
CA GLY A 98 4.11 -3.64 -9.55
C GLY A 98 4.79 -4.72 -10.38
N VAL A 99 6.09 -4.85 -10.24
CA VAL A 99 6.88 -5.97 -10.76
C VAL A 99 7.50 -6.71 -9.60
N ASP A 100 7.55 -8.05 -9.69
CA ASP A 100 8.29 -8.87 -8.75
C ASP A 100 9.66 -9.19 -9.34
N ILE A 101 10.71 -8.86 -8.59
CA ILE A 101 12.09 -9.08 -8.98
C ILE A 101 12.73 -10.07 -8.01
N GLY A 102 13.05 -11.25 -8.49
CA GLY A 102 13.71 -12.30 -7.71
C GLY A 102 15.15 -11.94 -7.37
N GLY A 103 15.71 -12.64 -6.41
CA GLY A 103 17.10 -12.51 -6.00
C GLY A 103 17.39 -13.32 -4.74
N ASP A 104 18.59 -13.17 -4.21
CA ASP A 104 19.00 -13.85 -2.98
C ASP A 104 18.33 -13.22 -1.75
N TYR A 105 18.01 -14.05 -0.78
CA TYR A 105 17.51 -13.58 0.52
C TYR A 105 18.57 -12.69 1.18
N GLY A 106 18.18 -11.47 1.59
CA GLY A 106 19.11 -10.47 2.11
C GLY A 106 19.75 -9.56 1.05
N ALA A 107 19.42 -9.74 -0.23
CA ALA A 107 19.91 -8.84 -1.28
C ALA A 107 19.52 -7.39 -0.97
N THR A 108 20.45 -6.46 -1.21
CA THR A 108 20.27 -5.05 -0.89
C THR A 108 19.28 -4.39 -1.84
N ILE A 109 18.20 -3.82 -1.28
CA ILE A 109 17.25 -2.97 -1.96
C ILE A 109 17.71 -1.52 -1.81
N VAL A 110 17.70 -0.78 -2.91
CA VAL A 110 18.13 0.63 -2.95
C VAL A 110 16.99 1.56 -3.37
N ALA A 111 17.03 2.81 -2.90
CA ALA A 111 16.08 3.83 -3.30
C ALA A 111 16.17 4.09 -4.82
N ALA A 112 15.04 4.07 -5.49
CA ALA A 112 14.97 4.30 -6.93
C ALA A 112 15.20 5.77 -7.30
N GLU A 113 14.95 6.71 -6.38
CA GLU A 113 15.17 8.14 -6.55
C GLU A 113 15.41 8.83 -5.20
N ASP A 114 15.89 10.06 -5.23
CA ASP A 114 15.93 10.96 -4.08
C ASP A 114 14.52 11.21 -3.58
N GLY A 115 14.32 11.23 -2.26
CA GLY A 115 12.98 11.46 -1.71
C GLY A 115 12.89 11.34 -0.20
N VAL A 116 11.66 11.37 0.31
CA VAL A 116 11.32 11.23 1.73
C VAL A 116 10.53 9.96 1.95
N VAL A 117 10.86 9.21 2.98
CA VAL A 117 10.12 8.02 3.39
C VAL A 117 8.77 8.44 3.97
N VAL A 118 7.69 8.07 3.32
CA VAL A 118 6.33 8.48 3.71
C VAL A 118 5.59 7.42 4.51
N ASP A 119 5.99 6.14 4.37
CA ASP A 119 5.40 5.04 5.12
C ASP A 119 6.40 3.91 5.35
N THR A 120 6.26 3.20 6.49
CA THR A 120 7.00 1.96 6.77
C THR A 120 6.12 0.96 7.51
N ASN A 121 5.96 -0.23 6.96
CA ASN A 121 5.22 -1.32 7.59
C ASN A 121 6.19 -2.43 8.04
N ARG A 122 6.67 -2.35 9.27
CA ARG A 122 7.67 -3.29 9.84
C ARG A 122 7.06 -4.54 10.46
N GLY A 123 5.78 -4.50 10.79
CA GLY A 123 5.10 -5.55 11.55
C GLY A 123 4.12 -6.39 10.75
N CYS A 124 3.86 -6.06 9.49
CA CYS A 124 2.88 -6.77 8.68
C CYS A 124 3.39 -8.14 8.21
N THR A 125 2.56 -9.15 8.35
CA THR A 125 2.81 -10.52 7.88
C THR A 125 1.86 -10.94 6.75
N HIS A 126 0.96 -10.04 6.31
CA HIS A 126 -0.03 -10.27 5.26
C HIS A 126 0.32 -9.49 4.00
N ASN A 127 -0.23 -9.89 2.85
CA ASN A 127 -0.06 -9.21 1.56
C ASN A 127 1.39 -8.79 1.28
N TYR A 128 1.70 -7.50 1.33
CA TYR A 128 3.02 -6.93 1.05
C TYR A 128 4.11 -7.29 2.08
N GLY A 129 3.73 -7.92 3.23
CA GLY A 129 4.69 -8.20 4.29
C GLY A 129 5.31 -6.92 4.85
N LYS A 130 6.62 -6.96 5.18
CA LYS A 130 7.37 -5.75 5.54
C LYS A 130 7.62 -4.93 4.29
N SER A 131 7.10 -3.71 4.28
CA SER A 131 7.15 -2.80 3.13
C SER A 131 7.46 -1.37 3.55
N TRP A 132 7.87 -0.56 2.60
CA TRP A 132 8.06 0.87 2.77
C TRP A 132 7.77 1.61 1.47
N SER A 133 7.45 2.89 1.58
CA SER A 133 7.17 3.77 0.45
C SER A 133 8.00 5.03 0.53
N CYS A 134 8.47 5.53 -0.59
CA CYS A 134 9.21 6.78 -0.72
C CYS A 134 8.48 7.72 -1.68
N GLY A 135 8.17 8.92 -1.22
CA GLY A 135 7.74 10.01 -2.09
C GLY A 135 8.97 10.56 -2.81
N CYS A 136 9.03 10.38 -4.12
CA CYS A 136 10.16 10.81 -4.94
C CYS A 136 9.96 12.25 -5.44
N GLY A 137 11.04 13.02 -5.45
CA GLY A 137 11.15 14.28 -6.19
C GLY A 137 10.09 15.32 -5.86
N GLY A 138 10.25 16.03 -4.79
CA GLY A 138 9.64 17.30 -4.42
C GLY A 138 8.43 17.80 -5.22
N GLY A 139 7.27 17.11 -5.18
CA GLY A 139 6.03 17.63 -5.73
C GLY A 139 5.55 17.04 -7.06
N TYR A 140 6.21 16.01 -7.59
CA TYR A 140 5.74 15.36 -8.83
C TYR A 140 4.71 14.24 -8.61
N GLY A 141 4.24 14.03 -7.38
CA GLY A 141 3.23 13.01 -7.08
C GLY A 141 3.68 11.58 -7.36
N ILE A 142 5.01 11.33 -7.40
CA ILE A 142 5.58 10.00 -7.63
C ILE A 142 5.92 9.36 -6.28
N THR A 143 5.46 8.13 -6.09
CA THR A 143 5.81 7.30 -4.94
C THR A 143 6.35 5.96 -5.45
N THR A 144 7.42 5.46 -4.84
CA THR A 144 7.90 4.10 -5.06
C THR A 144 7.64 3.25 -3.81
N LEU A 145 7.20 2.00 -3.99
CA LEU A 145 6.92 1.06 -2.92
C LEU A 145 7.77 -0.20 -3.11
N TYR A 146 8.27 -0.71 -1.99
CA TYR A 146 9.13 -1.90 -1.95
C TYR A 146 8.59 -2.84 -0.87
N ALA A 147 8.20 -4.05 -1.26
CA ALA A 147 7.55 -4.99 -0.35
C ALA A 147 8.29 -6.32 -0.24
N HIS A 148 7.78 -7.18 0.63
CA HIS A 148 8.32 -8.49 1.00
C HIS A 148 9.71 -8.46 1.65
N CYS A 149 10.13 -7.30 2.16
CA CYS A 149 11.44 -7.12 2.80
C CYS A 149 11.59 -7.99 4.06
N GLN A 150 12.80 -8.47 4.33
CA GLN A 150 13.12 -9.03 5.64
C GLN A 150 13.49 -7.96 6.67
N ALA A 151 14.18 -6.91 6.23
CA ALA A 151 14.56 -5.78 7.06
C ALA A 151 14.28 -4.46 6.34
N ILE A 152 13.91 -3.42 7.11
CA ILE A 152 13.71 -2.06 6.65
C ILE A 152 14.64 -1.17 7.46
N ASN A 153 15.57 -0.49 6.79
CA ASN A 153 16.67 0.26 7.40
C ASN A 153 16.43 1.77 7.39
N VAL A 154 15.21 2.20 7.07
CA VAL A 154 14.78 3.61 7.01
C VAL A 154 13.58 3.86 7.90
N SER A 155 13.33 5.12 8.25
CA SER A 155 12.21 5.56 9.10
C SER A 155 11.36 6.61 8.38
N ILE A 156 10.08 6.73 8.74
CA ILE A 156 9.18 7.77 8.22
C ILE A 156 9.80 9.16 8.45
N GLY A 157 9.72 10.02 7.44
CA GLY A 157 10.32 11.35 7.43
C GLY A 157 11.82 11.37 7.08
N GLN A 158 12.47 10.21 6.94
CA GLN A 158 13.89 10.16 6.56
C GLN A 158 14.07 10.52 5.08
N HIS A 159 15.02 11.43 4.81
CA HIS A 159 15.50 11.68 3.45
C HIS A 159 16.42 10.56 3.00
N VAL A 160 16.20 10.08 1.79
CA VAL A 160 17.03 9.07 1.14
C VAL A 160 17.53 9.57 -0.21
N LYS A 161 18.71 9.13 -0.59
CA LYS A 161 19.32 9.45 -1.87
C LYS A 161 19.15 8.28 -2.86
N ARG A 162 19.01 8.59 -4.13
CA ARG A 162 18.96 7.63 -5.23
C ARG A 162 20.15 6.67 -5.15
N GLY A 163 19.85 5.36 -5.06
CA GLY A 163 20.87 4.32 -4.87
C GLY A 163 21.30 4.08 -3.42
N GLN A 164 20.77 4.81 -2.44
CA GLN A 164 21.01 4.51 -1.03
C GLN A 164 20.42 3.16 -0.66
N ALA A 165 21.18 2.34 0.08
CA ALA A 165 20.70 1.08 0.65
C ALA A 165 19.65 1.36 1.74
N ILE A 166 18.47 0.75 1.64
CA ILE A 166 17.29 1.13 2.42
C ILE A 166 16.54 -0.05 3.02
N ALA A 167 16.68 -1.23 2.42
CA ALA A 167 16.06 -2.45 2.89
C ALA A 167 16.83 -3.68 2.42
N GLU A 168 16.42 -4.83 2.92
CA GLU A 168 16.94 -6.13 2.50
C GLU A 168 15.79 -6.99 1.98
N MET A 169 16.03 -7.67 0.87
CA MET A 169 15.10 -8.59 0.25
C MET A 169 14.74 -9.74 1.20
N GLY A 170 13.47 -10.11 1.21
CA GLY A 170 12.95 -11.23 1.97
C GLY A 170 11.86 -11.98 1.23
N SER A 171 11.01 -12.64 2.00
CA SER A 171 9.82 -13.36 1.53
C SER A 171 8.69 -13.20 2.54
N THR A 172 8.53 -11.99 3.12
CA THR A 172 7.50 -11.73 4.12
C THR A 172 6.13 -11.48 3.47
N GLY A 173 5.04 -11.78 4.18
CA GLY A 173 3.68 -11.63 3.65
C GLY A 173 3.32 -12.72 2.64
N SER A 174 2.50 -12.37 1.64
CA SER A 174 2.03 -13.30 0.60
C SER A 174 3.10 -13.47 -0.48
N SER A 175 4.10 -14.28 -0.20
CA SER A 175 5.26 -14.52 -1.06
C SER A 175 5.58 -16.01 -1.15
N THR A 176 6.05 -16.47 -2.29
CA THR A 176 6.45 -17.86 -2.55
C THR A 176 7.98 -18.06 -2.55
N GLY A 177 8.76 -16.99 -2.44
CA GLY A 177 10.22 -17.03 -2.45
C GLY A 177 10.83 -15.64 -2.34
N ALA A 178 12.14 -15.55 -2.21
CA ALA A 178 12.83 -14.27 -2.07
C ALA A 178 12.66 -13.40 -3.33
N HIS A 179 12.03 -12.24 -3.16
CA HIS A 179 11.85 -11.23 -4.19
C HIS A 179 11.53 -9.87 -3.56
N VAL A 180 11.73 -8.80 -4.30
CA VAL A 180 11.15 -7.50 -4.01
C VAL A 180 9.95 -7.27 -4.93
N HIS A 181 8.82 -6.91 -4.37
CA HIS A 181 7.69 -6.33 -5.10
C HIS A 181 7.91 -4.83 -5.18
N PHE A 182 8.08 -4.31 -6.39
CA PHE A 182 8.39 -2.91 -6.66
C PHE A 182 7.25 -2.24 -7.40
N GLU A 183 6.69 -1.16 -6.83
CA GLU A 183 5.65 -0.35 -7.46
C GLU A 183 6.16 1.06 -7.77
N VAL A 184 5.65 1.63 -8.86
CA VAL A 184 5.69 3.05 -9.19
C VAL A 184 4.27 3.58 -9.17
N ILE A 185 3.99 4.55 -8.32
CA ILE A 185 2.67 5.12 -8.10
C ILE A 185 2.71 6.60 -8.47
N ILE A 186 1.87 7.03 -9.41
CA ILE A 186 1.79 8.44 -9.83
C ILE A 186 0.40 8.96 -9.51
N ASN A 187 0.34 9.99 -8.68
CA ASN A 187 -0.92 10.59 -8.20
C ASN A 187 -1.88 9.52 -7.64
N GLY A 188 -1.36 8.59 -6.84
CA GLY A 188 -2.13 7.50 -6.24
C GLY A 188 -2.48 6.33 -7.19
N VAL A 189 -2.06 6.38 -8.46
CA VAL A 189 -2.36 5.36 -9.46
C VAL A 189 -1.12 4.53 -9.78
N PRO A 190 -1.11 3.20 -9.53
CA PRO A 190 -0.02 2.31 -9.92
C PRO A 190 0.21 2.36 -11.44
N LYS A 191 1.48 2.45 -11.83
CA LYS A 191 1.95 2.44 -13.21
C LYS A 191 2.90 1.27 -13.41
N ASN A 192 3.07 0.85 -14.68
CA ASN A 192 4.05 -0.18 -14.99
C ASN A 192 5.48 0.32 -14.66
N PRO A 193 6.17 -0.25 -13.67
CA PRO A 193 7.52 0.23 -13.30
C PRO A 193 8.51 0.20 -14.45
N MET A 194 8.31 -0.70 -15.43
CA MET A 194 9.21 -0.87 -16.57
C MET A 194 9.24 0.33 -17.53
N ASP A 195 8.24 1.22 -17.42
CA ASP A 195 8.18 2.45 -18.22
C ASP A 195 9.03 3.59 -17.59
N TYR A 196 9.54 3.37 -16.36
CA TYR A 196 10.21 4.40 -15.55
C TYR A 196 11.66 4.04 -15.14
N VAL A 197 12.11 2.78 -15.31
CA VAL A 197 13.44 2.28 -14.92
C VAL A 197 14.33 1.88 -16.10
#